data_0d619152407867c82fa3d22cc72c0005
#
_entry.id   0d619152407867c82fa3d22cc72c0005
#
_cell.length_a   1.000
_cell.length_b   1.000
_cell.length_c   1.000
_cell.angle_alpha   90.00
_cell.angle_beta   90.00
_cell.angle_gamma   90.00
#
_symmetry.space_group_name_H-M   'P 1'
#
loop_
_entity.id
_entity.type
_entity.pdbx_description
1 polymer ?
#
loop_
_entity_poly.entity_id
_entity_poly.type
_entity_poly.pdbx_seq_one_letter_code
_entity_poly.pdbx_strand_id
1 'polypeptide(L)'
;MVQSESGPFTLRTETLGALPIVNHFLARMSLDAIIDAHLPANDARLRLDPAVVIGLLVRNLTIDHQPIYALGEWAAGFDPSLFGMTAADVDGLNDDRTGRMLDRLFDADRASLITRTVLAAVREFDINMEQLHNDSTTVTFSGGYHQATGQTRGDQATPTITYGHNKDHRPDLKQLLCVLTVSADGAVPVAFRVLDGNTGDDPTHIPTWDGLAALVGRTDFLYVADSKLANRPAMDHIASRGGRFVTILPRTRKEDHQFRDRIATHPVTTWTEAHRRPAGRQGNPAETWHTTTNPAGPSIEGYRIIWVRSSTKTDRDADSRTDRISKGITALDDLNQRLLSPKTRMKTKVAVQTAADAALKATGAARWVGYTITEDTTTKLKQEKRGRPGPNTNYRKIVSTRHRLVFHTNETLIAHDAASDGCFPLITNDQHLTDAEVLAAYRYPELNQTSESILTTSAFLDGRANTLYLVAADRHQQL
;
A
#
# COMPACT_ATOMS: atom_id res chain seq x y z
N MET A 1 42.05 8.77 -27.17
CA MET A 1 42.51 7.67 -28.05
C MET A 1 44.01 7.66 -28.06
N VAL A 2 44.64 6.78 -27.32
CA VAL A 2 46.08 6.50 -27.45
C VAL A 2 46.16 5.18 -28.19
N GLN A 3 46.56 5.22 -29.45
CA GLN A 3 46.97 4.02 -30.20
C GLN A 3 48.28 3.54 -29.58
N SER A 4 48.23 2.42 -28.82
CA SER A 4 49.43 1.69 -28.46
C SER A 4 49.73 0.68 -29.55
N GLU A 5 50.96 0.79 -30.10
CA GLU A 5 51.53 -0.15 -31.03
C GLU A 5 51.47 -1.60 -30.53
N SER A 6 51.25 -2.54 -31.43
CA SER A 6 51.13 -3.96 -31.22
C SER A 6 52.33 -4.56 -30.47
N GLY A 7 52.22 -4.64 -29.14
CA GLY A 7 53.08 -5.48 -28.30
C GLY A 7 52.50 -6.92 -28.18
N PRO A 8 53.31 -7.88 -27.66
CA PRO A 8 52.86 -9.26 -27.49
C PRO A 8 51.77 -9.46 -26.44
N PHE A 9 51.21 -8.39 -25.88
CA PHE A 9 50.20 -8.43 -24.81
C PHE A 9 48.98 -7.68 -25.23
N THR A 10 47.79 -8.31 -25.08
CA THR A 10 46.50 -7.65 -25.17
C THR A 10 46.02 -7.36 -23.74
N LEU A 11 45.88 -6.07 -23.39
CA LEU A 11 45.32 -5.66 -22.12
C LEU A 11 43.81 -5.56 -22.26
N ARG A 12 43.06 -6.35 -21.48
CA ARG A 12 41.62 -6.22 -21.30
C ARG A 12 41.38 -5.73 -19.88
N THR A 13 40.58 -4.69 -19.76
CA THR A 13 40.14 -4.16 -18.47
C THR A 13 38.70 -4.56 -18.24
N GLU A 14 38.40 -5.17 -17.12
CA GLU A 14 37.07 -5.62 -16.71
C GLU A 14 36.72 -5.04 -15.34
N THR A 15 35.44 -4.78 -15.11
CA THR A 15 34.94 -4.30 -13.83
C THR A 15 34.58 -5.49 -12.94
N LEU A 16 34.94 -5.44 -11.66
CA LEU A 16 34.45 -6.40 -10.66
C LEU A 16 33.22 -5.85 -9.93
N GLY A 17 33.21 -4.54 -9.64
CA GLY A 17 32.12 -3.87 -8.90
C GLY A 17 31.82 -4.56 -7.56
N ALA A 18 30.55 -4.66 -7.22
CA ALA A 18 30.08 -5.35 -6.02
C ALA A 18 29.85 -6.87 -6.24
N LEU A 19 30.05 -7.39 -7.45
CA LEU A 19 29.79 -8.81 -7.79
C LEU A 19 30.49 -9.82 -6.86
N PRO A 20 31.75 -9.66 -6.47
CA PRO A 20 32.38 -10.61 -5.55
C PRO A 20 31.69 -10.71 -4.20
N ILE A 21 31.17 -9.57 -3.68
CA ILE A 21 30.41 -9.53 -2.42
C ILE A 21 29.05 -10.22 -2.60
N VAL A 22 28.35 -9.88 -3.67
CA VAL A 22 27.05 -10.50 -3.97
C VAL A 22 27.22 -12.01 -4.15
N ASN A 23 28.21 -12.44 -4.95
CA ASN A 23 28.51 -13.84 -5.17
C ASN A 23 28.84 -14.60 -3.89
N HIS A 24 29.54 -13.95 -2.95
CA HIS A 24 29.81 -14.55 -1.65
C HIS A 24 28.52 -14.90 -0.90
N PHE A 25 27.55 -13.98 -0.83
CA PHE A 25 26.29 -14.23 -0.15
C PHE A 25 25.41 -15.23 -0.90
N LEU A 26 25.36 -15.16 -2.23
CA LEU A 26 24.61 -16.12 -3.05
C LEU A 26 25.16 -17.55 -2.90
N ALA A 27 26.50 -17.69 -2.83
CA ALA A 27 27.15 -18.97 -2.61
C ALA A 27 26.87 -19.54 -1.21
N ARG A 28 26.88 -18.69 -0.16
CA ARG A 28 26.50 -19.10 1.20
C ARG A 28 25.09 -19.66 1.27
N MET A 29 24.14 -19.05 0.55
CA MET A 29 22.77 -19.56 0.42
C MET A 29 22.63 -20.74 -0.55
N SER A 30 23.72 -21.10 -1.26
CA SER A 30 23.69 -22.10 -2.35
C SER A 30 22.63 -21.76 -3.43
N LEU A 31 22.41 -20.47 -3.72
CA LEU A 31 21.31 -20.03 -4.55
C LEU A 31 21.39 -20.56 -5.99
N ASP A 32 22.60 -20.52 -6.59
CA ASP A 32 22.81 -21.02 -7.96
C ASP A 32 22.45 -22.51 -8.06
N ALA A 33 22.81 -23.33 -7.06
CA ALA A 33 22.46 -24.75 -7.01
C ALA A 33 20.95 -24.98 -6.78
N ILE A 34 20.31 -24.11 -6.00
CA ILE A 34 18.84 -24.17 -5.82
C ILE A 34 18.15 -23.86 -7.14
N ILE A 35 18.57 -22.84 -7.87
CA ILE A 35 18.01 -22.49 -9.18
C ILE A 35 18.22 -23.63 -10.17
N ASP A 36 19.43 -24.16 -10.27
CA ASP A 36 19.77 -25.26 -11.16
C ASP A 36 18.91 -26.52 -10.94
N ALA A 37 18.66 -26.86 -9.67
CA ALA A 37 17.81 -28.00 -9.31
C ALA A 37 16.33 -27.84 -9.76
N HIS A 38 15.87 -26.61 -10.02
CA HIS A 38 14.49 -26.33 -10.46
C HIS A 38 14.41 -25.95 -11.94
N LEU A 39 15.53 -25.58 -12.57
CA LEU A 39 15.61 -25.16 -13.97
C LEU A 39 16.67 -25.98 -14.73
N PRO A 40 16.56 -27.32 -14.76
CA PRO A 40 17.59 -28.14 -15.38
C PRO A 40 17.73 -27.85 -16.87
N ALA A 41 18.98 -27.88 -17.36
CA ALA A 41 19.34 -27.70 -18.76
C ALA A 41 19.07 -28.97 -19.60
N ASN A 42 17.86 -29.51 -19.58
CA ASN A 42 17.49 -30.79 -20.19
C ASN A 42 17.32 -30.75 -21.73
N ASP A 43 17.53 -29.60 -22.37
CA ASP A 43 17.31 -29.40 -23.79
C ASP A 43 18.65 -29.09 -24.48
N ALA A 44 19.15 -30.03 -25.27
CA ALA A 44 20.41 -29.89 -26.04
C ALA A 44 20.40 -28.72 -27.05
N ARG A 45 19.24 -28.13 -27.33
CA ARG A 45 19.11 -26.93 -28.18
C ARG A 45 19.37 -25.62 -27.40
N LEU A 46 19.46 -25.69 -26.08
CA LEU A 46 19.78 -24.52 -25.27
C LEU A 46 21.22 -24.11 -25.50
N ARG A 47 21.40 -22.86 -25.88
CA ARG A 47 22.73 -22.27 -26.04
C ARG A 47 23.27 -21.70 -24.72
N LEU A 48 22.36 -21.35 -23.82
CA LEU A 48 22.65 -20.78 -22.49
C LEU A 48 21.93 -21.63 -21.44
N ASP A 49 22.59 -21.85 -20.33
CA ASP A 49 22.01 -22.53 -19.17
C ASP A 49 20.93 -21.65 -18.53
N PRO A 50 19.69 -22.15 -18.34
CA PRO A 50 18.64 -21.38 -17.69
C PRO A 50 18.98 -20.91 -16.28
N ALA A 51 19.62 -21.74 -15.47
CA ALA A 51 19.98 -21.41 -14.11
C ALA A 51 21.02 -20.27 -14.05
N VAL A 52 22.01 -20.31 -14.97
CA VAL A 52 23.04 -19.28 -15.09
C VAL A 52 22.40 -17.93 -15.51
N VAL A 53 21.49 -17.94 -16.49
CA VAL A 53 20.83 -16.70 -16.92
C VAL A 53 19.90 -16.12 -15.82
N ILE A 54 19.16 -16.96 -15.09
CA ILE A 54 18.37 -16.49 -13.95
C ILE A 54 19.29 -15.99 -12.82
N GLY A 55 20.38 -16.68 -12.54
CA GLY A 55 21.41 -16.20 -11.60
C GLY A 55 22.02 -14.85 -12.01
N LEU A 56 22.27 -14.64 -13.32
CA LEU A 56 22.68 -13.34 -13.86
C LEU A 56 21.64 -12.25 -13.62
N LEU A 57 20.36 -12.54 -13.83
CA LEU A 57 19.26 -11.59 -13.55
C LEU A 57 19.20 -11.21 -12.06
N VAL A 58 19.39 -12.17 -11.15
CA VAL A 58 19.46 -11.87 -9.70
C VAL A 58 20.61 -10.91 -9.41
N ARG A 59 21.79 -11.13 -9.98
CA ARG A 59 22.95 -10.25 -9.81
C ARG A 59 22.71 -8.87 -10.39
N ASN A 60 22.14 -8.78 -11.59
CA ASN A 60 21.77 -7.52 -12.21
C ASN A 60 20.75 -6.73 -11.34
N LEU A 61 19.71 -7.40 -10.85
CA LEU A 61 18.73 -6.80 -9.96
C LEU A 61 19.33 -6.34 -8.63
N THR A 62 20.39 -6.93 -8.16
CA THR A 62 21.05 -6.55 -6.89
C THR A 62 21.98 -5.36 -7.06
N ILE A 63 22.60 -5.19 -8.24
CA ILE A 63 23.71 -4.25 -8.44
C ILE A 63 23.28 -2.99 -9.21
N ASP A 64 22.67 -3.16 -10.38
CA ASP A 64 22.56 -2.04 -11.35
C ASP A 64 21.16 -1.90 -11.99
N HIS A 65 20.34 -2.94 -11.96
CA HIS A 65 18.96 -2.91 -12.44
C HIS A 65 18.80 -2.59 -13.93
N GLN A 66 19.71 -3.06 -14.77
CA GLN A 66 19.58 -2.85 -16.20
C GLN A 66 18.39 -3.60 -16.79
N PRO A 67 17.69 -3.02 -17.78
CA PRO A 67 16.60 -3.69 -18.45
C PRO A 67 17.08 -4.93 -19.24
N ILE A 68 16.19 -5.89 -19.48
CA ILE A 68 16.50 -7.18 -20.11
C ILE A 68 17.21 -7.01 -21.46
N TYR A 69 16.78 -6.03 -22.26
CA TYR A 69 17.39 -5.77 -23.58
C TYR A 69 18.84 -5.24 -23.47
N ALA A 70 19.24 -4.66 -22.36
CA ALA A 70 20.59 -4.17 -22.09
C ALA A 70 21.44 -5.15 -21.27
N LEU A 71 20.91 -6.32 -20.91
CA LEU A 71 21.55 -7.27 -20.01
C LEU A 71 22.87 -7.80 -20.58
N GLY A 72 22.97 -8.07 -21.90
CA GLY A 72 24.18 -8.49 -22.57
C GLY A 72 25.27 -7.41 -22.55
N GLU A 73 24.91 -6.15 -22.85
CA GLU A 73 25.83 -5.03 -22.78
C GLU A 73 26.34 -4.76 -21.35
N TRP A 74 25.46 -4.85 -20.39
CA TRP A 74 25.82 -4.74 -18.97
C TRP A 74 26.78 -5.84 -18.55
N ALA A 75 26.48 -7.11 -18.85
CA ALA A 75 27.31 -8.24 -18.48
C ALA A 75 28.70 -8.20 -19.16
N ALA A 76 28.80 -7.68 -20.40
CA ALA A 76 30.05 -7.53 -21.13
C ALA A 76 31.04 -6.54 -20.47
N GLY A 77 30.57 -5.69 -19.55
CA GLY A 77 31.42 -4.80 -18.76
C GLY A 77 32.17 -5.48 -17.60
N PHE A 78 31.85 -6.74 -17.31
CA PHE A 78 32.40 -7.51 -16.19
C PHE A 78 33.18 -8.74 -16.68
N ASP A 79 34.00 -9.34 -15.79
CA ASP A 79 34.55 -10.65 -16.04
C ASP A 79 33.41 -11.70 -16.11
N PRO A 80 33.23 -12.40 -17.25
CA PRO A 80 32.13 -13.37 -17.42
C PRO A 80 32.14 -14.51 -16.38
N SER A 81 33.30 -14.86 -15.85
CA SER A 81 33.43 -15.91 -14.83
C SER A 81 32.70 -15.58 -13.52
N LEU A 82 32.50 -14.29 -13.23
CA LEU A 82 31.66 -13.83 -12.08
C LEU A 82 30.21 -14.22 -12.18
N PHE A 83 29.72 -14.56 -13.37
CA PHE A 83 28.39 -15.04 -13.65
C PHE A 83 28.34 -16.55 -13.91
N GLY A 84 29.48 -17.25 -13.86
CA GLY A 84 29.55 -18.63 -14.32
C GLY A 84 29.46 -18.77 -15.84
N MET A 85 29.81 -17.74 -16.60
CA MET A 85 29.69 -17.66 -18.06
C MET A 85 31.07 -17.59 -18.75
N THR A 86 31.09 -17.91 -20.03
CA THR A 86 32.16 -17.56 -20.93
C THR A 86 31.87 -16.25 -21.68
N ALA A 87 32.91 -15.66 -22.33
CA ALA A 87 32.68 -14.48 -23.19
C ALA A 87 31.65 -14.78 -24.33
N ALA A 88 31.72 -15.99 -24.90
CA ALA A 88 30.77 -16.40 -25.94
C ALA A 88 29.32 -16.55 -25.42
N ASP A 89 29.12 -16.87 -24.15
CA ASP A 89 27.80 -16.90 -23.51
C ASP A 89 27.26 -15.49 -23.34
N VAL A 90 28.10 -14.54 -22.91
CA VAL A 90 27.72 -13.12 -22.76
C VAL A 90 27.35 -12.52 -24.12
N ASP A 91 28.15 -12.78 -25.18
CA ASP A 91 27.81 -12.37 -26.56
C ASP A 91 26.50 -13.01 -27.05
N GLY A 92 26.14 -14.13 -26.47
CA GLY A 92 24.90 -14.84 -26.73
C GLY A 92 23.66 -14.27 -26.06
N LEU A 93 23.80 -13.39 -25.05
CA LEU A 93 22.69 -12.80 -24.34
C LEU A 93 21.90 -11.85 -25.23
N ASN A 94 20.58 -11.98 -25.20
CA ASN A 94 19.63 -11.01 -25.75
C ASN A 94 18.28 -11.16 -25.03
N ASP A 95 17.40 -10.18 -25.24
CA ASP A 95 16.08 -10.13 -24.63
C ASP A 95 15.23 -11.39 -24.92
N ASP A 96 15.32 -11.89 -26.14
CA ASP A 96 14.64 -13.05 -26.65
C ASP A 96 15.03 -14.34 -25.91
N ARG A 97 16.31 -14.56 -25.68
CA ARG A 97 16.83 -15.72 -24.93
C ARG A 97 16.54 -15.59 -23.45
N THR A 98 16.77 -14.41 -22.90
CA THR A 98 16.47 -14.11 -21.48
C THR A 98 14.98 -14.30 -21.19
N GLY A 99 14.10 -13.84 -22.10
CA GLY A 99 12.67 -14.06 -21.99
C GLY A 99 12.27 -15.54 -21.98
N ARG A 100 12.91 -16.38 -22.84
CA ARG A 100 12.69 -17.83 -22.79
C ARG A 100 13.14 -18.47 -21.48
N MET A 101 14.16 -17.95 -20.81
CA MET A 101 14.56 -18.44 -19.49
C MET A 101 13.54 -18.04 -18.40
N LEU A 102 12.95 -16.85 -18.52
CA LEU A 102 11.82 -16.44 -17.65
C LEU A 102 10.57 -17.32 -17.90
N ASP A 103 10.30 -17.71 -19.15
CA ASP A 103 9.25 -18.67 -19.46
C ASP A 103 9.48 -20.01 -18.76
N ARG A 104 10.72 -20.51 -18.77
CA ARG A 104 11.09 -21.75 -18.05
C ARG A 104 10.96 -21.59 -16.54
N LEU A 105 11.34 -20.44 -16.00
CA LEU A 105 11.13 -20.13 -14.58
C LEU A 105 9.63 -20.11 -14.24
N PHE A 106 8.80 -19.61 -15.13
CA PHE A 106 7.36 -19.64 -14.94
C PHE A 106 6.81 -21.08 -14.94
N ASP A 107 7.30 -21.93 -15.85
CA ASP A 107 6.87 -23.33 -16.00
C ASP A 107 7.42 -24.23 -14.86
N ALA A 108 8.45 -23.80 -14.15
CA ALA A 108 9.06 -24.54 -13.04
C ALA A 108 8.18 -24.58 -11.78
N ASP A 109 8.51 -25.47 -10.85
CA ASP A 109 7.94 -25.45 -9.49
C ASP A 109 8.47 -24.26 -8.69
N ARG A 110 7.90 -23.09 -8.95
CA ARG A 110 8.27 -21.83 -8.31
C ARG A 110 8.02 -21.83 -6.80
N ALA A 111 6.99 -22.55 -6.35
CA ALA A 111 6.68 -22.64 -4.93
C ALA A 111 7.81 -23.34 -4.17
N SER A 112 8.30 -24.47 -4.68
CA SER A 112 9.44 -25.18 -4.10
C SER A 112 10.74 -24.38 -4.22
N LEU A 113 10.99 -23.71 -5.36
CA LEU A 113 12.15 -22.85 -5.56
C LEU A 113 12.20 -21.73 -4.51
N ILE A 114 11.11 -21.00 -4.33
CA ILE A 114 11.01 -19.91 -3.35
C ILE A 114 11.17 -20.45 -1.94
N THR A 115 10.46 -21.52 -1.60
CA THR A 115 10.54 -22.16 -0.26
C THR A 115 11.99 -22.57 0.06
N ARG A 116 12.69 -23.21 -0.86
CA ARG A 116 14.08 -23.62 -0.64
C ARG A 116 15.02 -22.43 -0.50
N THR A 117 14.83 -21.39 -1.30
CA THR A 117 15.62 -20.15 -1.20
C THR A 117 15.42 -19.47 0.15
N VAL A 118 14.18 -19.33 0.61
CA VAL A 118 13.85 -18.76 1.92
C VAL A 118 14.44 -19.60 3.04
N LEU A 119 14.28 -20.93 3.01
CA LEU A 119 14.81 -21.82 4.04
C LEU A 119 16.35 -21.80 4.05
N ALA A 120 17.01 -21.65 2.89
CA ALA A 120 18.45 -21.48 2.82
C ALA A 120 18.89 -20.19 3.51
N ALA A 121 18.23 -19.06 3.22
CA ALA A 121 18.49 -17.77 3.88
C ALA A 121 18.23 -17.84 5.39
N VAL A 122 17.10 -18.39 5.82
CA VAL A 122 16.72 -18.52 7.24
C VAL A 122 17.78 -19.33 8.00
N ARG A 123 18.24 -20.45 7.44
CA ARG A 123 19.26 -21.30 8.07
C ARG A 123 20.63 -20.68 8.07
N GLU A 124 21.04 -20.07 6.97
CA GLU A 124 22.38 -19.50 6.82
C GLU A 124 22.61 -18.28 7.70
N PHE A 125 21.57 -17.47 7.90
CA PHE A 125 21.66 -16.21 8.64
C PHE A 125 20.93 -16.26 10.01
N ASP A 126 20.49 -17.44 10.43
CA ASP A 126 19.78 -17.67 11.72
C ASP A 126 18.59 -16.70 11.92
N ILE A 127 17.77 -16.51 10.87
CA ILE A 127 16.68 -15.55 10.87
C ILE A 127 15.55 -16.03 11.77
N ASN A 128 15.16 -15.18 12.72
CA ASN A 128 14.07 -15.49 13.63
C ASN A 128 12.70 -15.37 12.94
N MET A 129 11.94 -16.47 12.95
CA MET A 129 10.60 -16.59 12.35
C MET A 129 9.45 -16.52 13.36
N GLU A 130 9.74 -16.10 14.61
CA GLU A 130 8.73 -15.98 15.69
C GLU A 130 7.66 -14.93 15.42
N GLN A 131 8.01 -13.91 14.66
CA GLN A 131 7.10 -12.81 14.31
C GLN A 131 7.23 -12.49 12.83
N LEU A 132 6.08 -12.56 12.15
CA LEU A 132 5.97 -12.35 10.70
C LEU A 132 4.98 -11.24 10.39
N HIS A 133 5.36 -10.36 9.52
CA HIS A 133 4.57 -9.21 9.11
C HIS A 133 4.10 -9.35 7.68
N ASN A 134 2.81 -9.17 7.46
CA ASN A 134 2.21 -9.27 6.15
C ASN A 134 1.58 -7.96 5.74
N ASP A 135 1.91 -7.52 4.56
CA ASP A 135 1.27 -6.37 3.91
C ASP A 135 1.05 -6.67 2.43
N SER A 136 0.15 -5.93 1.83
CA SER A 136 -0.14 -6.01 0.41
C SER A 136 0.07 -4.65 -0.25
N THR A 137 0.53 -4.67 -1.50
CA THR A 137 0.67 -3.47 -2.33
C THR A 137 0.17 -3.75 -3.74
N THR A 138 0.02 -2.69 -4.53
CA THR A 138 -0.36 -2.79 -5.93
C THR A 138 0.82 -2.48 -6.82
N VAL A 139 1.07 -3.34 -7.81
CA VAL A 139 1.99 -3.04 -8.91
C VAL A 139 1.16 -2.48 -10.05
N THR A 140 1.45 -1.24 -10.44
CA THR A 140 0.67 -0.48 -11.40
C THR A 140 1.28 -0.57 -12.80
N PHE A 141 0.45 -0.72 -13.82
CA PHE A 141 0.84 -0.90 -15.22
C PHE A 141 0.27 0.19 -16.11
N SER A 142 1.15 0.83 -16.88
CA SER A 142 0.77 1.76 -17.94
C SER A 142 0.72 1.04 -19.27
N GLY A 143 -0.46 0.96 -19.92
CA GLY A 143 -0.62 0.30 -21.21
C GLY A 143 -1.90 -0.51 -21.34
N GLY A 144 -2.10 -1.12 -22.49
CA GLY A 144 -3.32 -1.87 -22.81
C GLY A 144 -3.44 -3.22 -22.14
N TYR A 145 -2.38 -3.99 -22.09
CA TYR A 145 -2.30 -5.35 -21.50
C TYR A 145 -3.51 -6.23 -21.82
N HIS A 146 -3.96 -6.23 -23.09
CA HIS A 146 -5.21 -6.91 -23.52
C HIS A 146 -5.13 -8.43 -23.40
N GLN A 147 -3.93 -8.99 -23.41
CA GLN A 147 -3.70 -10.43 -23.33
C GLN A 147 -3.45 -10.94 -21.92
N ALA A 148 -3.20 -10.05 -20.94
CA ALA A 148 -2.99 -10.44 -19.55
C ALA A 148 -4.33 -10.69 -18.83
N THR A 149 -5.09 -11.69 -19.31
CA THR A 149 -6.47 -11.98 -18.90
C THR A 149 -6.61 -13.24 -18.07
N GLY A 150 -5.55 -13.67 -17.37
CA GLY A 150 -5.61 -14.87 -16.55
C GLY A 150 -5.54 -16.16 -17.38
N GLN A 151 -4.76 -16.17 -18.45
CA GLN A 151 -4.56 -17.36 -19.29
C GLN A 151 -3.82 -18.45 -18.53
N THR A 152 -4.05 -19.69 -18.92
CA THR A 152 -3.32 -20.85 -18.39
C THR A 152 -2.16 -21.18 -19.32
N ARG A 153 -0.95 -21.34 -18.75
CA ARG A 153 0.21 -21.88 -19.44
C ARG A 153 0.59 -23.20 -18.75
N GLY A 154 0.47 -24.30 -19.48
CA GLY A 154 0.49 -25.63 -18.88
C GLY A 154 -0.63 -25.75 -17.83
N ASP A 155 -0.28 -26.20 -16.62
CA ASP A 155 -1.23 -26.32 -15.51
C ASP A 155 -1.24 -25.08 -14.58
N GLN A 156 -0.52 -24.02 -14.95
CA GLN A 156 -0.37 -22.81 -14.11
C GLN A 156 -1.17 -21.64 -14.67
N ALA A 157 -2.04 -21.04 -13.83
CA ALA A 157 -2.75 -19.82 -14.17
C ALA A 157 -1.82 -18.60 -14.05
N THR A 158 -1.92 -17.66 -14.99
CA THR A 158 -1.26 -16.37 -14.90
C THR A 158 -2.18 -15.37 -14.21
N PRO A 159 -1.66 -14.44 -13.37
CA PRO A 159 -2.48 -13.37 -12.80
C PRO A 159 -3.03 -12.44 -13.88
N THR A 160 -4.22 -11.92 -13.64
CA THR A 160 -4.89 -10.96 -14.53
C THR A 160 -4.45 -9.52 -14.22
N ILE A 161 -3.85 -8.84 -15.19
CA ILE A 161 -3.56 -7.40 -15.08
C ILE A 161 -4.84 -6.62 -15.39
N THR A 162 -5.50 -6.09 -14.35
CA THR A 162 -6.81 -5.46 -14.47
C THR A 162 -6.98 -4.28 -13.52
N TYR A 163 -8.09 -3.54 -13.66
CA TYR A 163 -8.42 -2.45 -12.75
C TYR A 163 -8.88 -2.99 -11.39
N GLY A 164 -8.50 -2.29 -10.32
CA GLY A 164 -8.86 -2.63 -8.95
C GLY A 164 -8.73 -1.45 -8.01
N HIS A 165 -8.73 -1.71 -6.71
CA HIS A 165 -8.47 -0.67 -5.70
C HIS A 165 -6.97 -0.38 -5.64
N ASN A 166 -6.56 0.64 -6.39
CA ASN A 166 -5.15 1.03 -6.50
C ASN A 166 -4.69 1.78 -5.24
N LYS A 167 -3.61 1.31 -4.62
CA LYS A 167 -3.04 1.93 -3.41
C LYS A 167 -2.32 3.25 -3.69
N ASP A 168 -1.87 3.47 -4.94
CA ASP A 168 -1.24 4.72 -5.39
C ASP A 168 -2.26 5.78 -5.83
N HIS A 169 -3.55 5.55 -5.56
CA HIS A 169 -4.65 6.44 -5.99
C HIS A 169 -4.71 6.67 -7.51
N ARG A 170 -4.31 5.69 -8.32
CA ARG A 170 -4.35 5.68 -9.78
C ARG A 170 -5.43 4.71 -10.32
N PRO A 171 -6.73 5.03 -10.13
CA PRO A 171 -7.83 4.17 -10.59
C PRO A 171 -7.92 4.07 -12.13
N ASP A 172 -7.19 4.90 -12.84
CA ASP A 172 -7.05 4.95 -14.28
C ASP A 172 -6.07 3.91 -14.84
N LEU A 173 -5.27 3.26 -13.98
CA LEU A 173 -4.27 2.28 -14.37
C LEU A 173 -4.65 0.87 -13.96
N LYS A 174 -4.23 -0.11 -14.76
CA LYS A 174 -4.32 -1.52 -14.42
C LYS A 174 -3.27 -1.89 -13.38
N GLN A 175 -3.49 -2.97 -12.66
CA GLN A 175 -2.62 -3.39 -11.57
C GLN A 175 -2.60 -4.90 -11.38
N LEU A 176 -1.64 -5.37 -10.60
CA LEU A 176 -1.63 -6.65 -9.88
C LEU A 176 -1.58 -6.38 -8.38
N LEU A 177 -2.11 -7.28 -7.58
CA LEU A 177 -1.95 -7.25 -6.13
C LEU A 177 -0.74 -8.11 -5.74
N CYS A 178 0.21 -7.50 -5.03
CA CYS A 178 1.35 -8.19 -4.43
C CYS A 178 1.15 -8.27 -2.93
N VAL A 179 1.20 -9.47 -2.37
CA VAL A 179 1.18 -9.74 -0.93
C VAL A 179 2.57 -10.17 -0.54
N LEU A 180 3.19 -9.45 0.41
CA LEU A 180 4.53 -9.73 0.90
C LEU A 180 4.48 -10.03 2.39
N THR A 181 5.21 -11.05 2.81
CA THR A 181 5.45 -11.33 4.22
C THR A 181 6.94 -11.26 4.50
N VAL A 182 7.31 -10.55 5.57
CA VAL A 182 8.69 -10.41 6.02
C VAL A 182 8.83 -10.85 7.48
N SER A 183 10.04 -11.27 7.88
CA SER A 183 10.37 -11.51 9.29
C SER A 183 10.48 -10.20 10.06
N ALA A 184 10.21 -10.20 11.36
CA ALA A 184 10.56 -9.09 12.24
C ALA A 184 12.08 -8.97 12.41
N ASP A 185 12.82 -10.04 12.21
CA ASP A 185 14.27 -10.07 12.24
C ASP A 185 14.84 -9.66 10.88
N GLY A 186 15.32 -8.43 10.78
CA GLY A 186 15.95 -7.87 9.59
C GLY A 186 15.00 -7.61 8.40
N ALA A 187 13.69 -7.70 8.60
CA ALA A 187 12.68 -7.51 7.55
C ALA A 187 12.93 -8.36 6.29
N VAL A 188 13.42 -9.59 6.48
CA VAL A 188 13.74 -10.51 5.38
C VAL A 188 12.46 -11.02 4.73
N PRO A 189 12.30 -10.91 3.39
CA PRO A 189 11.18 -11.49 2.68
C PRO A 189 11.13 -13.02 2.83
N VAL A 190 10.05 -13.55 3.38
CA VAL A 190 9.88 -14.99 3.64
C VAL A 190 8.76 -15.61 2.80
N ALA A 191 7.82 -14.82 2.34
CA ALA A 191 6.80 -15.27 1.41
C ALA A 191 6.28 -14.10 0.57
N PHE A 192 5.93 -14.38 -0.69
CA PHE A 192 5.20 -13.42 -1.51
C PHE A 192 4.20 -14.12 -2.41
N ARG A 193 3.17 -13.39 -2.80
CA ARG A 193 2.15 -13.85 -3.75
C ARG A 193 1.79 -12.72 -4.69
N VAL A 194 1.62 -13.05 -5.96
CA VAL A 194 1.10 -12.13 -6.98
C VAL A 194 -0.29 -12.62 -7.37
N LEU A 195 -1.26 -11.74 -7.27
CA LEU A 195 -2.68 -12.04 -7.48
C LEU A 195 -3.28 -11.08 -8.51
N ASP A 196 -4.46 -11.42 -9.00
CA ASP A 196 -5.21 -10.60 -9.94
C ASP A 196 -5.40 -9.17 -9.40
N GLY A 197 -5.34 -8.18 -10.28
CA GLY A 197 -5.39 -6.77 -9.90
C GLY A 197 -6.70 -6.33 -9.24
N ASN A 198 -7.77 -7.08 -9.37
CA ASN A 198 -9.05 -6.84 -8.71
C ASN A 198 -9.25 -7.65 -7.42
N THR A 199 -8.24 -8.39 -6.98
CA THR A 199 -8.30 -9.13 -5.71
C THR A 199 -8.34 -8.15 -4.54
N GLY A 200 -9.26 -8.39 -3.59
CA GLY A 200 -9.28 -7.68 -2.31
C GLY A 200 -8.23 -8.24 -1.33
N ASP A 201 -7.86 -7.46 -0.33
CA ASP A 201 -6.86 -7.89 0.67
C ASP A 201 -7.42 -8.94 1.65
N ASP A 202 -8.69 -8.79 2.07
CA ASP A 202 -9.31 -9.62 3.10
C ASP A 202 -9.17 -11.15 2.86
N PRO A 203 -9.42 -11.70 1.66
CA PRO A 203 -9.33 -13.14 1.41
C PRO A 203 -7.90 -13.66 1.33
N THR A 204 -6.89 -12.80 1.33
CA THR A 204 -5.49 -13.21 1.20
C THR A 204 -4.89 -13.75 2.50
N HIS A 205 -5.41 -13.33 3.66
CA HIS A 205 -4.81 -13.62 4.97
C HIS A 205 -4.82 -15.11 5.33
N ILE A 206 -5.93 -15.82 5.12
CA ILE A 206 -6.01 -17.26 5.43
C ILE A 206 -5.00 -18.07 4.61
N PRO A 207 -4.99 -18.01 3.28
CA PRO A 207 -4.03 -18.81 2.51
C PRO A 207 -2.58 -18.35 2.68
N THR A 208 -2.34 -17.09 3.05
CA THR A 208 -0.99 -16.61 3.39
C THR A 208 -0.54 -17.21 4.72
N TRP A 209 -1.37 -17.15 5.77
CA TRP A 209 -1.04 -17.72 7.06
C TRP A 209 -0.85 -19.25 7.00
N ASP A 210 -1.70 -19.97 6.27
CA ASP A 210 -1.55 -21.43 6.08
C ASP A 210 -0.23 -21.76 5.37
N GLY A 211 0.15 -20.99 4.35
CA GLY A 211 1.44 -21.12 3.67
C GLY A 211 2.64 -20.85 4.59
N LEU A 212 2.53 -19.83 5.45
CA LEU A 212 3.56 -19.52 6.44
C LEU A 212 3.67 -20.61 7.50
N ALA A 213 2.55 -21.14 8.00
CA ALA A 213 2.55 -22.26 8.95
C ALA A 213 3.23 -23.51 8.38
N ALA A 214 2.99 -23.80 7.09
CA ALA A 214 3.68 -24.88 6.38
C ALA A 214 5.18 -24.59 6.20
N LEU A 215 5.56 -23.36 5.87
CA LEU A 215 6.96 -22.94 5.68
C LEU A 215 7.76 -23.02 7.01
N VAL A 216 7.18 -22.47 8.09
CA VAL A 216 7.82 -22.44 9.42
C VAL A 216 7.78 -23.81 10.10
N GLY A 217 6.83 -24.67 9.73
CA GLY A 217 6.61 -26.00 10.33
C GLY A 217 5.91 -25.95 11.70
N ARG A 218 5.36 -24.79 12.09
CA ARG A 218 4.59 -24.59 13.33
C ARG A 218 3.58 -23.47 13.16
N THR A 219 2.63 -23.33 14.08
CA THR A 219 1.50 -22.38 13.99
C THR A 219 1.57 -21.23 14.99
N ASP A 220 2.41 -21.34 16.02
CA ASP A 220 2.45 -20.43 17.19
C ASP A 220 3.28 -19.15 16.97
N PHE A 221 3.73 -18.87 15.74
CA PHE A 221 4.34 -17.57 15.41
C PHE A 221 3.33 -16.42 15.49
N LEU A 222 3.80 -15.20 15.74
CA LEU A 222 2.98 -14.01 15.78
C LEU A 222 2.80 -13.45 14.35
N TYR A 223 1.57 -13.48 13.86
CA TYR A 223 1.20 -12.92 12.56
C TYR A 223 0.69 -11.50 12.72
N VAL A 224 1.40 -10.54 12.14
CA VAL A 224 1.06 -9.11 12.20
C VAL A 224 0.63 -8.63 10.82
N ALA A 225 -0.52 -7.96 10.74
CA ALA A 225 -1.03 -7.42 9.48
C ALA A 225 -1.90 -6.17 9.71
N ASP A 226 -2.29 -5.53 8.62
CA ASP A 226 -3.16 -4.35 8.62
C ASP A 226 -4.61 -4.68 9.05
N SER A 227 -5.48 -3.69 9.02
CA SER A 227 -6.88 -3.80 9.45
C SER A 227 -7.73 -4.79 8.65
N LYS A 228 -7.26 -5.27 7.52
CA LYS A 228 -7.95 -6.27 6.69
C LYS A 228 -7.93 -7.66 7.30
N LEU A 229 -6.92 -7.94 8.15
CA LEU A 229 -6.89 -9.13 8.99
C LEU A 229 -8.02 -9.14 10.03
N ALA A 230 -8.49 -7.96 10.48
CA ALA A 230 -9.51 -7.85 11.53
C ALA A 230 -10.93 -8.25 11.07
N ASN A 231 -11.04 -9.22 10.20
CA ASN A 231 -12.27 -9.91 9.86
C ASN A 231 -12.40 -11.22 10.64
N ARG A 232 -13.61 -11.55 11.07
CA ARG A 232 -13.86 -12.72 11.92
C ARG A 232 -13.35 -14.04 11.32
N PRO A 233 -13.61 -14.35 10.02
CA PRO A 233 -13.12 -15.60 9.43
C PRO A 233 -11.60 -15.78 9.53
N ALA A 234 -10.82 -14.73 9.28
CA ALA A 234 -9.36 -14.82 9.33
C ALA A 234 -8.84 -14.93 10.77
N MET A 235 -9.37 -14.11 11.69
CA MET A 235 -8.98 -14.17 13.11
C MET A 235 -9.31 -15.52 13.74
N ASP A 236 -10.53 -16.04 13.51
CA ASP A 236 -10.96 -17.32 14.05
C ASP A 236 -10.18 -18.49 13.43
N HIS A 237 -9.83 -18.41 12.14
CA HIS A 237 -9.00 -19.40 11.47
C HIS A 237 -7.62 -19.52 12.11
N ILE A 238 -6.95 -18.40 12.34
CA ILE A 238 -5.63 -18.37 12.98
C ILE A 238 -5.72 -18.86 14.42
N ALA A 239 -6.65 -18.30 15.21
CA ALA A 239 -6.79 -18.62 16.62
C ALA A 239 -7.15 -20.09 16.88
N SER A 240 -8.07 -20.66 16.07
CA SER A 240 -8.49 -22.06 16.22
C SER A 240 -7.38 -23.09 15.92
N ARG A 241 -6.32 -22.68 15.23
CA ARG A 241 -5.14 -23.49 14.90
C ARG A 241 -3.94 -23.25 15.82
N GLY A 242 -4.15 -22.49 16.90
CA GLY A 242 -3.10 -22.17 17.88
C GLY A 242 -2.17 -21.05 17.41
N GLY A 243 -2.53 -20.32 16.33
CA GLY A 243 -1.78 -19.18 15.87
C GLY A 243 -2.05 -17.93 16.70
N ARG A 244 -1.10 -17.00 16.68
CA ARG A 244 -1.19 -15.70 17.36
C ARG A 244 -1.24 -14.58 16.32
N PHE A 245 -1.99 -13.52 16.61
CA PHE A 245 -2.03 -12.37 15.71
C PHE A 245 -2.06 -11.03 16.46
N VAL A 246 -1.59 -9.99 15.76
CA VAL A 246 -1.80 -8.58 16.10
C VAL A 246 -2.27 -7.85 14.85
N THR A 247 -3.34 -7.08 14.97
CA THR A 247 -3.83 -6.22 13.89
C THR A 247 -4.52 -4.99 14.43
N ILE A 248 -4.83 -4.02 13.55
CA ILE A 248 -5.60 -2.85 13.92
C ILE A 248 -7.09 -3.11 13.72
N LEU A 249 -7.90 -2.74 14.71
CA LEU A 249 -9.37 -2.85 14.60
C LEU A 249 -9.92 -1.73 13.71
N PRO A 250 -10.71 -2.03 12.67
CA PRO A 250 -11.29 -1.02 11.79
C PRO A 250 -12.24 -0.06 12.52
N ARG A 251 -12.25 1.21 12.10
CA ARG A 251 -13.18 2.23 12.64
C ARG A 251 -14.66 1.92 12.42
N THR A 252 -14.98 1.00 11.54
CA THR A 252 -16.37 0.55 11.27
C THR A 252 -16.88 -0.43 12.33
N ARG A 253 -16.01 -0.92 13.21
CA ARG A 253 -16.36 -1.86 14.27
C ARG A 253 -17.13 -1.16 15.40
N LYS A 254 -18.09 -1.87 15.97
CA LYS A 254 -18.90 -1.38 17.10
C LYS A 254 -18.05 -0.99 18.32
N GLU A 255 -17.02 -1.75 18.58
CA GLU A 255 -16.09 -1.54 19.70
C GLU A 255 -15.34 -0.20 19.56
N ASP A 256 -14.99 0.22 18.34
CA ASP A 256 -14.35 1.53 18.09
C ASP A 256 -15.32 2.68 18.42
N HIS A 257 -16.57 2.58 17.94
CA HIS A 257 -17.60 3.60 18.24
C HIS A 257 -17.88 3.68 19.74
N GLN A 258 -18.06 2.54 20.41
CA GLN A 258 -18.31 2.48 21.85
C GLN A 258 -17.19 3.11 22.67
N PHE A 259 -15.93 2.89 22.31
CA PHE A 259 -14.79 3.52 22.99
C PHE A 259 -14.78 5.03 22.79
N ARG A 260 -15.00 5.53 21.58
CA ARG A 260 -14.98 6.97 21.28
C ARG A 260 -16.12 7.71 21.98
N ASP A 261 -17.31 7.14 22.01
CA ASP A 261 -18.45 7.70 22.75
C ASP A 261 -18.19 7.70 24.27
N ARG A 262 -17.57 6.63 24.78
CA ARG A 262 -17.22 6.52 26.18
C ARG A 262 -16.17 7.53 26.60
N ILE A 263 -15.05 7.67 25.86
CA ILE A 263 -13.94 8.56 26.23
C ILE A 263 -14.36 10.04 26.21
N ALA A 264 -15.33 10.40 25.36
CA ALA A 264 -15.87 11.75 25.30
C ALA A 264 -16.63 12.16 26.59
N THR A 265 -17.22 11.17 27.29
CA THR A 265 -17.99 11.40 28.52
C THR A 265 -17.28 10.94 29.78
N HIS A 266 -16.41 9.95 29.67
CA HIS A 266 -15.65 9.37 30.76
C HIS A 266 -14.18 9.26 30.34
N PRO A 267 -13.37 10.33 30.52
CA PRO A 267 -11.96 10.31 30.16
C PRO A 267 -11.21 9.13 30.80
N VAL A 268 -10.39 8.46 29.98
CA VAL A 268 -9.52 7.39 30.48
C VAL A 268 -8.39 8.03 31.29
N THR A 269 -8.24 7.62 32.54
CA THR A 269 -7.24 8.16 33.47
C THR A 269 -5.98 7.28 33.56
N THR A 270 -6.03 6.06 33.03
CA THR A 270 -4.98 5.04 33.16
C THR A 270 -4.24 4.81 31.83
N TRP A 271 -3.71 5.87 31.25
CA TRP A 271 -2.80 5.76 30.11
C TRP A 271 -1.39 5.46 30.62
N THR A 272 -0.77 4.41 30.12
CA THR A 272 0.63 4.04 30.43
C THR A 272 1.51 4.33 29.23
N GLU A 273 2.63 5.02 29.44
CA GLU A 273 3.61 5.22 28.36
C GLU A 273 4.20 3.86 27.96
N ALA A 274 4.01 3.47 26.71
CA ALA A 274 4.48 2.21 26.17
C ALA A 274 5.70 2.37 25.28
N HIS A 275 5.85 3.54 24.63
CA HIS A 275 7.00 3.81 23.78
C HIS A 275 7.25 5.33 23.66
N ARG A 276 8.54 5.69 23.48
CA ARG A 276 8.98 7.07 23.25
C ARG A 276 10.06 7.10 22.17
N ARG A 277 9.85 7.91 21.15
CA ARG A 277 10.86 8.23 20.14
C ARG A 277 11.37 9.65 20.41
N PRO A 278 12.68 9.85 20.60
CA PRO A 278 13.25 11.19 20.78
C PRO A 278 13.10 12.01 19.48
N ALA A 279 13.24 13.33 19.61
CA ALA A 279 13.27 14.21 18.43
C ALA A 279 14.42 13.84 17.50
N GLY A 280 14.11 13.77 16.21
CA GLY A 280 15.10 13.42 15.17
C GLY A 280 15.96 14.60 14.75
N ARG A 281 17.16 14.33 14.18
CA ARG A 281 18.10 15.36 13.68
C ARG A 281 17.54 16.21 12.53
N GLN A 282 16.52 15.76 11.83
CA GLN A 282 15.87 16.45 10.70
C GLN A 282 14.61 17.22 11.09
N GLY A 283 14.47 17.62 12.37
CA GLY A 283 13.33 18.41 12.84
C GLY A 283 12.06 17.61 13.13
N ASN A 284 12.10 16.28 13.05
CA ASN A 284 10.98 15.45 13.48
C ASN A 284 10.78 15.61 15.00
N PRO A 285 9.57 15.97 15.47
CA PRO A 285 9.30 16.13 16.90
C PRO A 285 9.44 14.80 17.64
N ALA A 286 9.70 14.89 18.95
CA ALA A 286 9.60 13.72 19.81
C ALA A 286 8.17 13.16 19.76
N GLU A 287 8.04 11.85 19.79
CA GLU A 287 6.72 11.19 19.77
C GLU A 287 6.61 10.22 20.94
N THR A 288 5.44 10.25 21.59
CA THR A 288 5.11 9.36 22.69
C THR A 288 3.88 8.55 22.36
N TRP A 289 3.90 7.28 22.75
CA TRP A 289 2.75 6.37 22.62
C TRP A 289 2.35 5.88 24.01
N HIS A 290 1.08 6.03 24.29
CA HIS A 290 0.48 5.53 25.51
C HIS A 290 -0.51 4.44 25.17
N THR A 291 -0.63 3.45 26.02
CA THR A 291 -1.58 2.34 25.88
C THR A 291 -2.55 2.27 27.05
N THR A 292 -3.70 1.71 26.80
CA THR A 292 -4.66 1.28 27.82
C THR A 292 -5.47 0.11 27.31
N THR A 293 -5.72 -0.87 28.17
CA THR A 293 -6.64 -1.96 27.82
C THR A 293 -8.05 -1.42 27.66
N ASN A 294 -8.83 -1.97 26.71
CA ASN A 294 -10.17 -1.49 26.44
C ASN A 294 -11.06 -1.54 27.70
N PRO A 295 -11.56 -0.38 28.17
CA PRO A 295 -12.38 -0.33 29.39
C PRO A 295 -13.77 -0.96 29.21
N ALA A 296 -14.20 -1.22 27.96
CA ALA A 296 -15.44 -1.91 27.65
C ALA A 296 -15.27 -3.45 27.55
N GLY A 297 -14.05 -3.96 27.79
CA GLY A 297 -13.75 -5.40 27.69
C GLY A 297 -13.26 -5.85 26.32
N PRO A 298 -13.23 -7.14 26.04
CA PRO A 298 -12.74 -7.72 24.79
C PRO A 298 -13.67 -7.43 23.62
N SER A 299 -13.23 -7.78 22.41
CA SER A 299 -14.07 -7.74 21.20
C SER A 299 -15.23 -8.73 21.29
N ILE A 300 -16.18 -8.63 20.35
CA ILE A 300 -17.32 -9.55 20.27
C ILE A 300 -16.87 -11.01 20.07
N GLU A 301 -15.69 -11.25 19.51
CA GLU A 301 -15.08 -12.56 19.35
C GLU A 301 -14.31 -13.02 20.59
N GLY A 302 -14.18 -12.18 21.61
CA GLY A 302 -13.47 -12.47 22.85
C GLY A 302 -11.98 -12.10 22.83
N TYR A 303 -11.48 -11.43 21.76
CA TYR A 303 -10.08 -11.03 21.65
C TYR A 303 -9.81 -9.74 22.41
N ARG A 304 -8.58 -9.60 22.93
CA ARG A 304 -8.12 -8.44 23.70
C ARG A 304 -7.99 -7.23 22.76
N ILE A 305 -8.53 -6.08 23.18
CA ILE A 305 -8.38 -4.79 22.51
C ILE A 305 -7.51 -3.88 23.37
N ILE A 306 -6.50 -3.28 22.76
CA ILE A 306 -5.57 -2.34 23.37
C ILE A 306 -5.70 -1.02 22.64
N TRP A 307 -6.08 0.04 23.35
CA TRP A 307 -6.11 1.37 22.81
C TRP A 307 -4.73 2.01 22.91
N VAL A 308 -4.28 2.54 21.79
CA VAL A 308 -3.03 3.29 21.65
C VAL A 308 -3.36 4.74 21.39
N ARG A 309 -2.65 5.67 22.04
CA ARG A 309 -2.69 7.10 21.79
C ARG A 309 -1.30 7.60 21.43
N SER A 310 -1.13 8.12 20.21
CA SER A 310 0.12 8.73 19.72
C SER A 310 0.01 10.26 19.80
N SER A 311 1.07 10.93 20.29
CA SER A 311 1.11 12.39 20.35
C SER A 311 1.06 13.01 18.95
N THR A 312 1.91 12.56 18.02
CA THR A 312 1.93 13.06 16.64
C THR A 312 0.60 12.85 15.92
N LYS A 313 -0.05 11.69 16.16
CA LYS A 313 -1.37 11.44 15.59
C LYS A 313 -2.44 12.33 16.22
N THR A 314 -2.33 12.68 17.50
CA THR A 314 -3.23 13.62 18.18
C THR A 314 -3.22 14.97 17.47
N ASP A 315 -2.03 15.51 17.24
CA ASP A 315 -1.85 16.79 16.55
C ASP A 315 -2.39 16.73 15.12
N ARG A 316 -2.07 15.67 14.38
CA ARG A 316 -2.55 15.46 13.00
C ARG A 316 -4.07 15.36 12.91
N ASP A 317 -4.72 14.65 13.84
CA ASP A 317 -6.18 14.50 13.86
C ASP A 317 -6.85 15.85 14.15
N ALA A 318 -6.30 16.64 15.08
CA ALA A 318 -6.76 17.99 15.42
C ALA A 318 -6.60 18.98 14.24
N ASP A 319 -5.42 18.99 13.61
CA ASP A 319 -5.12 19.83 12.44
C ASP A 319 -6.03 19.47 11.26
N SER A 320 -6.20 18.17 10.98
CA SER A 320 -7.07 17.69 9.90
C SER A 320 -8.53 18.09 10.13
N ARG A 321 -9.02 18.04 11.37
CA ARG A 321 -10.37 18.47 11.71
C ARG A 321 -10.52 19.98 11.51
N THR A 322 -9.56 20.78 12.01
CA THR A 322 -9.54 22.24 11.86
C THR A 322 -9.53 22.65 10.39
N ASP A 323 -8.69 22.03 9.58
CA ASP A 323 -8.63 22.25 8.12
C ASP A 323 -9.95 21.95 7.42
N ARG A 324 -10.58 20.80 7.74
CA ARG A 324 -11.88 20.44 7.16
C ARG A 324 -12.99 21.42 7.54
N ILE A 325 -13.04 21.84 8.81
CA ILE A 325 -14.00 22.84 9.29
C ILE A 325 -13.79 24.16 8.55
N SER A 326 -12.56 24.64 8.44
CA SER A 326 -12.21 25.87 7.71
C SER A 326 -12.63 25.81 6.24
N LYS A 327 -12.31 24.70 5.55
CA LYS A 327 -12.73 24.47 4.16
C LYS A 327 -14.26 24.42 4.02
N GLY A 328 -14.95 23.82 4.98
CA GLY A 328 -16.41 23.76 5.01
C GLY A 328 -17.05 25.14 5.15
N ILE A 329 -16.55 25.96 6.06
CA ILE A 329 -16.99 27.34 6.25
C ILE A 329 -16.76 28.17 4.99
N THR A 330 -15.56 28.10 4.40
CA THR A 330 -15.22 28.80 3.15
C THR A 330 -16.16 28.37 2.01
N ALA A 331 -16.45 27.08 1.87
CA ALA A 331 -17.34 26.58 0.82
C ALA A 331 -18.78 27.06 0.98
N LEU A 332 -19.28 27.20 2.24
CA LEU A 332 -20.59 27.76 2.50
C LEU A 332 -20.62 29.28 2.26
N ASP A 333 -19.54 30.00 2.56
CA ASP A 333 -19.44 31.43 2.26
C ASP A 333 -19.39 31.69 0.75
N ASP A 334 -18.62 30.92 0.00
CA ASP A 334 -18.61 30.96 -1.45
C ASP A 334 -20.01 30.67 -2.05
N LEU A 335 -20.75 29.74 -1.42
CA LEU A 335 -22.15 29.47 -1.81
C LEU A 335 -23.03 30.70 -1.55
N ASN A 336 -22.89 31.34 -0.38
CA ASN A 336 -23.57 32.59 -0.07
C ASN A 336 -23.30 33.70 -1.11
N GLN A 337 -22.05 33.90 -1.51
CA GLN A 337 -21.70 34.87 -2.57
C GLN A 337 -22.41 34.54 -3.90
N ARG A 338 -22.49 33.25 -4.26
CA ARG A 338 -23.25 32.82 -5.44
C ARG A 338 -24.75 33.03 -5.33
N LEU A 339 -25.32 32.90 -4.13
CA LEU A 339 -26.76 33.15 -3.86
C LEU A 339 -27.10 34.64 -3.97
N LEU A 340 -26.16 35.55 -3.65
CA LEU A 340 -26.35 36.99 -3.79
C LEU A 340 -26.35 37.45 -5.25
N SER A 341 -25.81 36.66 -6.18
CA SER A 341 -25.74 37.00 -7.59
C SER A 341 -27.15 37.08 -8.20
N PRO A 342 -27.46 38.15 -8.95
CA PRO A 342 -28.76 38.28 -9.68
C PRO A 342 -28.99 37.15 -10.69
N LYS A 343 -27.92 36.49 -11.13
CA LYS A 343 -27.95 35.38 -12.11
C LYS A 343 -28.06 34.01 -11.46
N THR A 344 -28.20 33.93 -10.14
CA THR A 344 -28.29 32.62 -9.46
C THR A 344 -29.47 31.79 -9.99
N ARG A 345 -29.17 30.52 -10.25
CA ARG A 345 -30.21 29.51 -10.63
C ARG A 345 -30.83 28.83 -9.41
N MET A 346 -30.23 28.97 -8.22
CA MET A 346 -30.71 28.38 -6.97
C MET A 346 -31.82 29.28 -6.35
N LYS A 347 -33.04 29.08 -6.78
CA LYS A 347 -34.21 29.91 -6.38
C LYS A 347 -35.12 29.24 -5.37
N THR A 348 -34.83 27.97 -5.01
CA THR A 348 -35.65 27.23 -4.06
C THR A 348 -34.82 26.82 -2.87
N LYS A 349 -35.44 26.75 -1.69
CA LYS A 349 -34.77 26.28 -0.46
C LYS A 349 -34.14 24.88 -0.64
N VAL A 350 -34.83 23.98 -1.34
CA VAL A 350 -34.32 22.62 -1.62
C VAL A 350 -33.02 22.66 -2.44
N ALA A 351 -32.94 23.49 -3.50
CA ALA A 351 -31.75 23.61 -4.31
C ALA A 351 -30.56 24.17 -3.51
N VAL A 352 -30.82 25.15 -2.63
CA VAL A 352 -29.78 25.70 -1.75
C VAL A 352 -29.34 24.66 -0.74
N GLN A 353 -30.25 23.89 -0.14
CA GLN A 353 -29.93 22.82 0.80
C GLN A 353 -29.05 21.74 0.14
N THR A 354 -29.48 21.25 -1.03
CA THR A 354 -28.69 20.24 -1.79
C THR A 354 -27.27 20.73 -2.08
N ALA A 355 -27.10 22.01 -2.43
CA ALA A 355 -25.79 22.59 -2.71
C ALA A 355 -24.93 22.73 -1.44
N ALA A 356 -25.54 23.12 -0.31
CA ALA A 356 -24.85 23.24 0.97
C ALA A 356 -24.41 21.86 1.50
N ASP A 357 -25.30 20.86 1.46
CA ASP A 357 -24.98 19.49 1.87
C ASP A 357 -23.85 18.89 1.01
N ALA A 358 -23.89 19.13 -0.31
CA ALA A 358 -22.84 18.71 -1.23
C ALA A 358 -21.50 19.37 -0.91
N ALA A 359 -21.48 20.67 -0.60
CA ALA A 359 -20.27 21.41 -0.24
C ALA A 359 -19.66 20.90 1.09
N LEU A 360 -20.48 20.68 2.11
CA LEU A 360 -20.02 20.12 3.38
C LEU A 360 -19.54 18.68 3.26
N LYS A 361 -20.19 17.87 2.43
CA LYS A 361 -19.77 16.51 2.14
C LYS A 361 -18.41 16.48 1.41
N ALA A 362 -18.23 17.33 0.40
CA ALA A 362 -16.99 17.42 -0.37
C ALA A 362 -15.79 17.84 0.48
N THR A 363 -15.99 18.71 1.48
CA THR A 363 -14.96 19.16 2.42
C THR A 363 -14.78 18.23 3.63
N GLY A 364 -15.69 17.27 3.81
CA GLY A 364 -15.72 16.38 4.98
C GLY A 364 -16.09 17.08 6.29
N ALA A 365 -16.70 18.28 6.22
CA ALA A 365 -17.04 19.12 7.38
C ALA A 365 -18.48 18.89 7.92
N ALA A 366 -19.29 18.08 7.25
CA ALA A 366 -20.72 17.91 7.53
C ALA A 366 -21.04 17.50 8.99
N ARG A 367 -20.08 16.87 9.69
CA ARG A 367 -20.23 16.49 11.09
C ARG A 367 -20.14 17.69 12.06
N TRP A 368 -19.30 18.68 11.72
CA TRP A 368 -18.94 19.76 12.64
C TRP A 368 -19.49 21.13 12.26
N VAL A 369 -19.99 21.28 11.02
CA VAL A 369 -20.54 22.54 10.53
C VAL A 369 -22.01 22.35 10.22
N GLY A 370 -22.86 23.08 10.96
CA GLY A 370 -24.29 23.17 10.73
C GLY A 370 -24.66 24.45 10.01
N TYR A 371 -25.82 24.49 9.35
CA TYR A 371 -26.35 25.70 8.73
C TYR A 371 -27.87 25.76 8.80
N THR A 372 -28.38 27.00 8.71
CA THR A 372 -29.80 27.29 8.52
C THR A 372 -30.00 28.14 7.26
N ILE A 373 -31.11 27.97 6.57
CA ILE A 373 -31.45 28.75 5.38
C ILE A 373 -32.47 29.81 5.78
N THR A 374 -32.08 31.09 5.66
CA THR A 374 -32.96 32.24 5.84
C THR A 374 -33.46 32.74 4.50
N GLU A 375 -34.65 33.31 4.49
CA GLU A 375 -35.34 33.81 3.29
C GLU A 375 -35.61 35.32 3.41
N ASP A 376 -35.03 36.09 2.50
CA ASP A 376 -35.28 37.50 2.36
C ASP A 376 -36.25 37.75 1.19
N THR A 377 -37.43 38.16 1.48
CA THR A 377 -38.45 38.43 0.48
C THR A 377 -38.53 39.92 0.18
N THR A 378 -38.27 40.28 -1.06
CA THR A 378 -38.41 41.66 -1.58
C THR A 378 -39.60 41.74 -2.50
N THR A 379 -40.44 42.74 -2.28
CA THR A 379 -41.54 43.06 -3.15
C THR A 379 -41.25 44.28 -3.99
N LYS A 380 -41.37 44.18 -5.32
CA LYS A 380 -41.26 45.28 -6.24
C LYS A 380 -42.54 45.41 -7.04
N LEU A 381 -43.02 46.64 -7.20
CA LEU A 381 -44.12 46.95 -8.11
C LEU A 381 -43.50 47.22 -9.49
N LYS A 382 -43.97 46.48 -10.50
CA LYS A 382 -43.57 46.68 -11.87
C LYS A 382 -44.76 47.07 -12.70
N GLN A 383 -44.66 48.16 -13.46
CA GLN A 383 -45.67 48.60 -14.37
C GLN A 383 -45.99 47.51 -15.41
N GLU A 384 -47.29 47.24 -15.66
CA GLU A 384 -47.70 46.19 -16.60
C GLU A 384 -47.44 46.54 -18.06
N LYS A 385 -47.67 47.79 -18.41
CA LYS A 385 -47.45 48.26 -19.77
C LYS A 385 -46.28 49.26 -19.81
N ARG A 386 -45.49 49.23 -20.90
CA ARG A 386 -44.43 50.23 -21.12
C ARG A 386 -45.07 51.61 -21.39
N GLY A 387 -44.55 52.64 -20.76
CA GLY A 387 -44.98 54.01 -20.98
C GLY A 387 -44.77 54.88 -19.74
N ARG A 388 -45.04 56.20 -19.84
CA ARG A 388 -44.98 57.13 -18.72
C ARG A 388 -46.13 56.80 -17.74
N PRO A 389 -45.87 56.65 -16.44
CA PRO A 389 -46.95 56.41 -15.46
C PRO A 389 -47.97 57.50 -15.42
N GLY A 390 -49.25 57.16 -15.35
CA GLY A 390 -50.40 58.05 -15.20
C GLY A 390 -51.42 57.52 -14.20
N PRO A 391 -52.54 58.24 -13.94
CA PRO A 391 -53.51 57.88 -12.91
C PRO A 391 -54.09 56.47 -13.04
N ASN A 392 -54.14 55.91 -14.26
CA ASN A 392 -54.74 54.60 -14.55
C ASN A 392 -53.63 53.53 -14.84
N THR A 393 -52.42 53.73 -14.36
CA THR A 393 -51.32 52.77 -14.57
C THR A 393 -51.45 51.60 -13.63
N ASN A 394 -51.62 50.38 -14.18
CA ASN A 394 -51.63 49.17 -13.43
C ASN A 394 -50.23 48.64 -13.12
N TYR A 395 -50.03 48.19 -11.84
CA TYR A 395 -48.77 47.63 -11.36
C TYR A 395 -49.01 46.20 -10.93
N ARG A 396 -48.16 45.31 -11.38
CA ARG A 396 -48.11 43.95 -10.82
C ARG A 396 -47.07 43.89 -9.71
N LYS A 397 -47.42 43.17 -8.66
CA LYS A 397 -46.52 42.88 -7.54
C LYS A 397 -45.59 41.73 -7.97
N ILE A 398 -44.26 41.99 -8.02
CA ILE A 398 -43.23 40.97 -8.22
C ILE A 398 -42.61 40.67 -6.84
N VAL A 399 -42.85 39.46 -6.36
CA VAL A 399 -42.23 38.95 -5.12
C VAL A 399 -40.99 38.19 -5.55
N SER A 400 -39.85 38.55 -4.97
CA SER A 400 -38.58 37.89 -5.20
C SER A 400 -38.04 37.42 -3.86
N THR A 401 -37.89 36.12 -3.69
CA THR A 401 -37.29 35.52 -2.52
C THR A 401 -35.82 35.22 -2.80
N ARG A 402 -34.95 35.62 -1.89
CA ARG A 402 -33.55 35.28 -1.86
C ARG A 402 -33.28 34.43 -0.65
N HIS A 403 -32.41 33.42 -0.84
CA HIS A 403 -31.98 32.56 0.25
C HIS A 403 -30.58 32.96 0.69
N ARG A 404 -30.28 32.82 1.99
CA ARG A 404 -28.99 33.03 2.59
C ARG A 404 -28.71 31.91 3.59
N LEU A 405 -27.46 31.45 3.66
CA LEU A 405 -27.00 30.49 4.65
C LEU A 405 -26.46 31.24 5.87
N VAL A 406 -26.93 30.83 7.04
CA VAL A 406 -26.31 31.17 8.34
C VAL A 406 -25.74 29.87 8.87
N PHE A 407 -24.44 29.80 9.06
CA PHE A 407 -23.75 28.59 9.49
C PHE A 407 -23.02 28.78 10.80
N HIS A 408 -22.80 27.69 11.51
CA HIS A 408 -22.17 27.66 12.82
C HIS A 408 -21.38 26.36 12.99
N THR A 409 -20.36 26.39 13.85
CA THR A 409 -19.64 25.19 14.29
C THR A 409 -20.39 24.48 15.41
N ASN A 410 -20.35 23.16 15.40
CA ASN A 410 -20.92 22.35 16.49
C ASN A 410 -19.80 21.99 17.48
N GLU A 411 -19.59 22.89 18.46
CA GLU A 411 -18.53 22.75 19.44
C GLU A 411 -18.64 21.47 20.26
N THR A 412 -19.87 20.99 20.51
CA THR A 412 -20.11 19.73 21.24
C THR A 412 -19.56 18.53 20.47
N LEU A 413 -19.83 18.46 19.16
CA LEU A 413 -19.31 17.37 18.33
C LEU A 413 -17.80 17.49 18.09
N ILE A 414 -17.29 18.73 18.00
CA ILE A 414 -15.85 18.98 17.93
C ILE A 414 -15.15 18.45 19.17
N ALA A 415 -15.65 18.80 20.37
CA ALA A 415 -15.10 18.35 21.64
C ALA A 415 -15.20 16.83 21.81
N HIS A 416 -16.35 16.24 21.41
CA HIS A 416 -16.56 14.80 21.42
C HIS A 416 -15.49 14.06 20.61
N ASP A 417 -15.26 14.49 19.36
CA ASP A 417 -14.31 13.84 18.48
C ASP A 417 -12.85 14.08 18.93
N ALA A 418 -12.56 15.29 19.47
CA ALA A 418 -11.25 15.65 20.00
C ALA A 418 -10.81 14.78 21.18
N ALA A 419 -11.75 14.29 21.99
CA ALA A 419 -11.44 13.41 23.12
C ALA A 419 -10.72 12.13 22.70
N SER A 420 -10.93 11.67 21.47
CA SER A 420 -10.31 10.45 20.92
C SER A 420 -9.20 10.72 19.88
N ASP A 421 -8.74 11.96 19.76
CA ASP A 421 -7.62 12.28 18.86
C ASP A 421 -6.37 11.49 19.22
N GLY A 422 -5.67 11.03 18.20
CA GLY A 422 -4.49 10.19 18.34
C GLY A 422 -4.79 8.73 18.68
N CYS A 423 -6.04 8.38 19.02
CA CYS A 423 -6.40 7.02 19.43
C CYS A 423 -6.62 6.09 18.25
N PHE A 424 -6.08 4.88 18.37
CA PHE A 424 -6.37 3.74 17.49
C PHE A 424 -6.32 2.44 18.28
N PRO A 425 -7.16 1.45 17.93
CA PRO A 425 -7.23 0.18 18.63
C PRO A 425 -6.40 -0.89 17.95
N LEU A 426 -5.61 -1.64 18.73
CA LEU A 426 -5.01 -2.91 18.34
C LEU A 426 -5.84 -4.05 18.90
N ILE A 427 -5.95 -5.15 18.15
CA ILE A 427 -6.64 -6.36 18.57
C ILE A 427 -5.70 -7.56 18.45
N THR A 428 -5.71 -8.44 19.45
CA THR A 428 -4.87 -9.63 19.52
C THR A 428 -5.58 -10.76 20.27
N ASN A 429 -5.30 -12.00 19.88
CA ASN A 429 -5.68 -13.17 20.68
C ASN A 429 -4.58 -13.57 21.67
N ASP A 430 -3.39 -12.96 21.61
CA ASP A 430 -2.31 -13.26 22.55
C ASP A 430 -2.59 -12.61 23.90
N GLN A 431 -2.61 -13.45 24.96
CA GLN A 431 -2.84 -13.02 26.33
C GLN A 431 -1.54 -12.83 27.12
N HIS A 432 -0.40 -13.22 26.55
CA HIS A 432 0.91 -13.18 27.23
C HIS A 432 1.68 -11.89 26.93
N LEU A 433 1.50 -11.33 25.74
CA LEU A 433 2.12 -10.06 25.38
C LEU A 433 1.57 -8.91 26.23
N THR A 434 2.44 -8.09 26.78
CA THR A 434 2.07 -6.81 27.40
C THR A 434 1.50 -5.85 26.35
N ASP A 435 0.79 -4.80 26.79
CA ASP A 435 0.28 -3.77 25.87
C ASP A 435 1.41 -3.07 25.09
N ALA A 436 2.58 -2.89 25.72
CA ALA A 436 3.76 -2.33 25.10
C ALA A 436 4.36 -3.25 24.02
N GLU A 437 4.40 -4.56 24.28
CA GLU A 437 4.89 -5.55 23.30
C GLU A 437 3.94 -5.69 22.10
N VAL A 438 2.62 -5.64 22.32
CA VAL A 438 1.65 -5.61 21.22
C VAL A 438 1.82 -4.36 20.35
N LEU A 439 2.05 -3.19 20.98
CA LEU A 439 2.35 -1.97 20.25
C LEU A 439 3.69 -2.08 19.50
N ALA A 440 4.73 -2.62 20.12
CA ALA A 440 6.03 -2.82 19.49
C ALA A 440 5.93 -3.75 18.29
N ALA A 441 5.21 -4.86 18.43
CA ALA A 441 4.97 -5.80 17.33
C ALA A 441 4.27 -5.11 16.15
N TYR A 442 3.23 -4.31 16.39
CA TYR A 442 2.52 -3.61 15.32
C TYR A 442 3.33 -2.49 14.69
N ARG A 443 4.15 -1.80 15.49
CA ARG A 443 4.91 -0.61 15.06
C ARG A 443 6.26 -0.91 14.46
N TYR A 444 6.63 -2.12 14.18
CA TYR A 444 7.97 -2.45 13.70
C TYR A 444 8.42 -1.44 12.62
N PRO A 445 9.33 -0.49 12.95
CA PRO A 445 9.54 0.72 12.13
C PRO A 445 10.22 0.42 10.81
N GLU A 446 10.93 -0.70 10.69
CA GLU A 446 11.64 -1.09 9.48
C GLU A 446 10.72 -1.62 8.39
N LEU A 447 9.51 -2.06 8.75
CA LEU A 447 8.53 -2.58 7.79
C LEU A 447 7.90 -1.50 6.94
N ASN A 448 7.55 -0.36 7.53
CA ASN A 448 6.98 0.75 6.76
C ASN A 448 8.02 1.34 5.79
N GLN A 449 9.31 1.21 6.09
CA GLN A 449 10.39 1.62 5.17
C GLN A 449 10.81 0.49 4.24
N THR A 450 10.71 -0.77 4.65
CA THR A 450 11.19 -1.91 3.89
C THR A 450 10.12 -2.51 3.00
N SER A 451 8.86 -2.58 3.41
CA SER A 451 7.75 -2.90 2.51
C SER A 451 7.55 -1.79 1.46
N GLU A 452 7.60 -0.52 1.84
CA GLU A 452 7.73 0.58 0.89
C GLU A 452 9.06 0.51 0.13
N SER A 453 10.22 0.18 0.67
CA SER A 453 11.48 0.14 -0.08
C SER A 453 11.76 -1.20 -0.77
N ILE A 454 11.32 -2.34 -0.32
CA ILE A 454 11.37 -3.60 -1.10
C ILE A 454 10.32 -3.53 -2.21
N LEU A 455 9.23 -2.82 -1.97
CA LEU A 455 8.16 -2.63 -2.94
C LEU A 455 8.25 -1.23 -3.61
N THR A 456 8.94 -0.20 -3.03
CA THR A 456 9.35 1.08 -3.65
C THR A 456 10.78 1.09 -4.17
N THR A 457 11.51 0.08 -3.92
CA THR A 457 12.41 -0.41 -4.94
C THR A 457 11.52 -0.84 -6.13
N SER A 458 10.28 -0.60 -6.02
CA SER A 458 9.28 -0.36 -7.07
C SER A 458 9.49 0.99 -7.82
N ALA A 459 10.28 1.96 -7.40
CA ALA A 459 11.03 2.83 -8.29
C ALA A 459 11.89 2.03 -9.28
N PHE A 460 12.18 0.82 -8.93
CA PHE A 460 12.49 -0.32 -9.73
C PHE A 460 11.43 -0.69 -10.76
N LEU A 461 10.21 -0.64 -10.42
CA LEU A 461 9.06 -0.88 -11.27
C LEU A 461 8.69 0.38 -12.06
N ASP A 462 9.21 1.56 -11.70
CA ASP A 462 8.99 2.78 -12.45
C ASP A 462 9.79 2.71 -13.77
N GLY A 463 9.19 2.06 -14.73
CA GLY A 463 9.61 1.98 -16.12
C GLY A 463 10.63 0.88 -16.49
N ARG A 464 11.32 0.22 -15.56
CA ARG A 464 12.37 -0.77 -15.88
C ARG A 464 12.06 -2.20 -15.43
N ALA A 465 11.45 -2.41 -14.28
CA ALA A 465 10.99 -3.73 -13.85
C ALA A 465 9.67 -4.16 -14.48
N ASN A 466 8.87 -3.22 -14.99
CA ASN A 466 7.83 -3.53 -15.97
C ASN A 466 8.34 -4.40 -17.13
N THR A 467 9.65 -4.33 -17.45
CA THR A 467 10.27 -5.12 -18.50
C THR A 467 10.41 -6.61 -18.10
N LEU A 468 10.67 -6.93 -16.84
CA LEU A 468 10.79 -8.33 -16.37
C LEU A 468 9.45 -9.09 -16.39
N TYR A 469 8.37 -8.43 -15.98
CA TYR A 469 7.02 -9.00 -16.06
C TYR A 469 6.41 -8.87 -17.46
N LEU A 470 6.78 -7.84 -18.23
CA LEU A 470 6.30 -7.59 -19.58
C LEU A 470 6.83 -8.58 -20.61
N VAL A 471 8.07 -9.03 -20.50
CA VAL A 471 8.64 -10.01 -21.46
C VAL A 471 7.94 -11.37 -21.35
N ALA A 472 7.52 -11.79 -20.16
CA ALA A 472 6.70 -12.99 -20.00
C ALA A 472 5.27 -12.80 -20.55
N ALA A 473 4.73 -11.56 -20.52
CA ALA A 473 3.40 -11.25 -21.04
C ALA A 473 3.39 -10.89 -22.54
N ASP A 474 4.43 -10.21 -23.02
CA ASP A 474 4.51 -9.74 -24.44
C ASP A 474 4.87 -10.86 -25.43
N ARG A 475 5.54 -11.93 -24.99
CA ARG A 475 5.83 -13.06 -25.89
C ARG A 475 4.61 -13.87 -26.29
N HIS A 476 3.52 -13.78 -25.53
CA HIS A 476 2.24 -14.30 -25.99
C HIS A 476 1.58 -13.43 -27.09
N GLN A 477 2.18 -12.28 -27.45
CA GLN A 477 1.68 -11.44 -28.55
C GLN A 477 2.28 -11.79 -29.93
N GLN A 478 3.33 -12.61 -30.00
CA GLN A 478 4.01 -12.93 -31.27
C GLN A 478 3.89 -14.39 -31.71
N LEU A 479 3.07 -15.20 -31.04
CA LEU A 479 2.65 -16.52 -31.47
C LEU A 479 1.10 -16.58 -31.55
#